data_af279867f0c8fbcc1337080566e86d9a
#
_entry.id   af279867f0c8fbcc1337080566e86d9a
#
_cell.length_a   1.000
_cell.length_b   1.000
_cell.length_c   1.000
_cell.angle_alpha   90.00
_cell.angle_beta   90.00
_cell.angle_gamma   90.00
#
_symmetry.space_group_name_H-M   'P 1'
#
loop_
_entity.id
_entity.type
_entity.pdbx_description
1 polymer ?
#
loop_
_entity_poly.entity_id
_entity_poly.type
_entity_poly.pdbx_seq_one_letter_code
_entity_poly.pdbx_strand_id
1 'polypeptide(L)'
;SVLNCEAALFALEHAEVFAAQAAEIRVERTTLIAALRQMPGVEKCWDSEANMVLIRVADSAKAYEGMKNRKVLVKNVSTMHPLLANCLRLTVGNAEDNAQMLAALQASL
;
A
#
# COMPACT_ATOMS: atom_id res chain seq x y z
N SER A 1 20.44 -19.51 31.05
CA SER A 1 19.28 -19.96 31.83
C SER A 1 18.17 -20.46 30.88
N VAL A 2 17.27 -21.23 31.43
CA VAL A 2 16.12 -21.77 30.67
C VAL A 2 15.28 -20.64 30.08
N LEU A 3 15.08 -19.57 30.82
CA LEU A 3 14.32 -18.41 30.38
C LEU A 3 14.94 -17.75 29.13
N ASN A 4 16.27 -17.64 29.11
CA ASN A 4 16.96 -17.06 27.95
C ASN A 4 16.86 -17.97 26.71
N CYS A 5 16.89 -19.29 26.88
CA CYS A 5 16.72 -20.24 25.79
C CYS A 5 15.30 -20.16 25.20
N GLU A 6 14.29 -20.05 26.03
CA GLU A 6 12.91 -19.89 25.58
C GLU A 6 12.73 -18.58 24.81
N ALA A 7 13.30 -17.49 25.30
CA ALA A 7 13.26 -16.20 24.63
C ALA A 7 13.94 -16.24 23.26
N ALA A 8 15.08 -16.94 23.15
CA ALA A 8 15.80 -17.08 21.88
C ALA A 8 14.99 -17.91 20.86
N LEU A 9 14.38 -19.00 21.29
CA LEU A 9 13.51 -19.82 20.43
C LEU A 9 12.29 -19.04 19.96
N PHE A 10 11.67 -18.29 20.85
CA PHE A 10 10.53 -17.44 20.51
C PHE A 10 10.92 -16.39 19.47
N ALA A 11 12.06 -15.73 19.62
CA ALA A 11 12.56 -14.74 18.67
C ALA A 11 12.85 -15.35 17.29
N LEU A 12 13.40 -16.57 17.23
CA LEU A 12 13.66 -17.26 15.97
C LEU A 12 12.37 -17.63 15.24
N GLU A 13 11.38 -18.13 15.94
CA GLU A 13 10.07 -18.45 15.36
C GLU A 13 9.39 -17.20 14.80
N HIS A 14 9.44 -16.10 15.53
CA HIS A 14 8.89 -14.83 15.06
C HIS A 14 9.67 -14.26 13.88
N ALA A 15 10.99 -14.45 13.81
CA ALA A 15 11.81 -14.01 12.70
C ALA A 15 11.39 -14.71 11.38
N GLU A 16 11.08 -16.00 11.42
CA GLU A 16 10.57 -16.73 10.25
C GLU A 16 9.21 -16.21 9.80
N VAL A 17 8.30 -15.94 10.73
CA VAL A 17 6.99 -15.37 10.42
C VAL A 17 7.13 -13.99 9.79
N PHE A 18 7.97 -13.12 10.34
CA PHE A 18 8.21 -11.78 9.79
C PHE A 18 8.85 -11.83 8.41
N ALA A 19 9.78 -12.75 8.16
CA ALA A 19 10.39 -12.93 6.84
C ALA A 19 9.37 -13.37 5.80
N ALA A 20 8.46 -14.29 6.15
CA ALA A 20 7.38 -14.74 5.28
C ALA A 20 6.40 -13.61 4.97
N GLN A 21 6.03 -12.80 5.96
CA GLN A 21 5.16 -11.64 5.79
C GLN A 21 5.81 -10.58 4.89
N ALA A 22 7.10 -10.32 5.06
CA ALA A 22 7.83 -9.37 4.23
C ALA A 22 7.89 -9.83 2.76
N ALA A 23 8.08 -11.14 2.52
CA ALA A 23 8.06 -11.71 1.18
C ALA A 23 6.68 -11.58 0.54
N GLU A 24 5.61 -11.84 1.30
CA GLU A 24 4.22 -11.67 0.84
C GLU A 24 3.95 -10.22 0.47
N ILE A 25 4.35 -9.26 1.29
CA ILE A 25 4.18 -7.82 1.02
C ILE A 25 4.91 -7.43 -0.27
N ARG A 26 6.10 -7.97 -0.52
CA ARG A 26 6.83 -7.68 -1.77
C ARG A 26 6.08 -8.19 -3.01
N VAL A 27 5.52 -9.39 -2.94
CA VAL A 27 4.71 -9.96 -4.02
C VAL A 27 3.45 -9.12 -4.22
N GLU A 28 2.75 -8.79 -3.15
CA GLU A 28 1.54 -7.98 -3.20
C GLU A 28 1.82 -6.58 -3.73
N ARG A 29 2.95 -5.97 -3.36
CA ARG A 29 3.36 -4.67 -3.88
C ARG A 29 3.57 -4.72 -5.40
N THR A 30 4.26 -5.72 -5.90
CA THR A 30 4.51 -5.89 -7.34
C THR A 30 3.19 -6.06 -8.09
N THR A 31 2.29 -6.89 -7.57
CA THR A 31 0.97 -7.10 -8.15
C THR A 31 0.14 -5.81 -8.13
N LEU A 32 0.16 -5.09 -7.03
CA LEU A 32 -0.56 -3.83 -6.87
C LEU A 32 -0.07 -2.77 -7.86
N ILE A 33 1.24 -2.60 -7.99
CA ILE A 33 1.83 -1.64 -8.93
C ILE A 33 1.43 -1.98 -10.36
N ALA A 34 1.48 -3.25 -10.74
CA ALA A 34 1.08 -3.69 -12.08
C ALA A 34 -0.40 -3.37 -12.36
N ALA A 35 -1.27 -3.60 -11.38
CA ALA A 35 -2.70 -3.28 -11.51
C ALA A 35 -2.94 -1.77 -11.61
N LEU A 36 -2.25 -0.98 -10.81
CA LEU A 36 -2.37 0.48 -10.81
C LEU A 36 -1.92 1.08 -12.14
N ARG A 37 -0.85 0.56 -12.74
CA ARG A 37 -0.34 1.05 -14.02
C ARG A 37 -1.30 0.79 -15.18
N GLN A 38 -2.17 -0.20 -15.05
CA GLN A 38 -3.17 -0.53 -16.07
C GLN A 38 -4.52 0.10 -15.78
N MET A 39 -4.71 0.73 -14.62
CA MET A 39 -5.99 1.30 -14.24
C MET A 39 -6.23 2.63 -14.94
N PRO A 40 -7.36 2.77 -15.69
CA PRO A 40 -7.74 4.07 -16.25
C PRO A 40 -7.94 5.10 -15.14
N GLY A 41 -7.42 6.30 -15.33
CA GLY A 41 -7.49 7.37 -14.33
C GLY A 41 -6.28 7.48 -13.42
N VAL A 42 -5.44 6.46 -13.33
CA VAL A 42 -4.13 6.54 -12.67
C VAL A 42 -3.12 7.02 -13.71
N GLU A 43 -2.68 8.27 -13.57
CA GLU A 43 -1.78 8.89 -14.54
C GLU A 43 -0.35 8.37 -14.41
N LYS A 44 0.08 8.09 -13.19
CA LYS A 44 1.42 7.57 -12.93
C LYS A 44 1.43 6.74 -11.64
N CYS A 45 2.24 5.70 -11.64
CA CYS A 45 2.53 4.88 -10.47
C CYS A 45 4.03 4.68 -10.40
N TRP A 46 4.65 5.14 -9.30
CA TRP A 46 6.10 5.02 -9.12
C TRP A 46 6.44 3.68 -8.49
N ASP A 47 7.57 3.12 -8.88
CA ASP A 47 8.12 1.95 -8.20
C ASP A 47 8.45 2.30 -6.75
N SER A 48 8.28 1.32 -5.86
CA SER A 48 8.57 1.48 -4.45
C SER A 48 9.17 0.19 -3.90
N GLU A 49 10.14 0.33 -3.01
CA GLU A 49 10.71 -0.78 -2.25
C GLU A 49 10.13 -0.86 -0.84
N ALA A 50 9.38 0.16 -0.42
CA ALA A 50 8.67 0.19 0.84
C ALA A 50 7.27 -0.42 0.68
N ASN A 51 6.58 -0.64 1.80
CA ASN A 51 5.19 -1.09 1.80
C ASN A 51 4.19 0.06 1.55
N MET A 52 4.61 1.04 0.77
CA MET A 52 3.79 2.17 0.33
C MET A 52 4.06 2.42 -1.16
N VAL A 53 3.03 2.85 -1.87
CA VAL A 53 3.09 3.14 -3.29
C VAL A 53 2.55 4.55 -3.53
N LEU A 54 3.25 5.32 -4.34
CA LEU A 54 2.84 6.67 -4.73
C LEU A 54 2.21 6.63 -6.11
N ILE A 55 1.04 7.20 -6.24
CA ILE A 55 0.34 7.34 -7.53
C ILE A 55 -0.05 8.79 -7.77
N ARG A 56 -0.23 9.12 -9.04
CA ARG A 56 -0.84 10.39 -9.46
C ARG A 56 -2.15 10.11 -10.18
N VAL A 57 -3.17 10.90 -9.83
CA VAL A 57 -4.52 10.80 -10.43
C VAL A 57 -4.93 12.18 -10.95
N ALA A 58 -6.02 12.26 -11.69
CA ALA A 58 -6.48 13.54 -12.25
C ALA A 58 -6.98 14.50 -11.15
N ASP A 59 -7.67 13.97 -10.14
CA ASP A 59 -8.21 14.74 -9.02
C ASP A 59 -8.03 13.96 -7.72
N SER A 60 -6.97 14.28 -6.99
CA SER A 60 -6.63 13.58 -5.75
C SER A 60 -7.67 13.84 -4.65
N ALA A 61 -8.26 15.01 -4.58
CA ALA A 61 -9.27 15.32 -3.57
C ALA A 61 -10.53 14.46 -3.77
N LYS A 62 -11.00 14.34 -5.00
CA LYS A 62 -12.14 13.49 -5.33
C LYS A 62 -11.85 12.02 -5.04
N ALA A 63 -10.68 11.52 -5.46
CA ALA A 63 -10.29 10.14 -5.21
C ALA A 63 -10.17 9.86 -3.71
N TYR A 64 -9.53 10.76 -2.97
CA TYR A 64 -9.37 10.63 -1.52
C TYR A 64 -10.73 10.56 -0.80
N GLU A 65 -11.64 11.48 -1.10
CA GLU A 65 -12.96 11.50 -0.47
C GLU A 65 -13.79 10.26 -0.84
N GLY A 66 -13.74 9.83 -2.09
CA GLY A 66 -14.43 8.63 -2.52
C GLY A 66 -13.93 7.37 -1.84
N MET A 67 -12.62 7.24 -1.69
CA MET A 67 -12.02 6.11 -0.97
C MET A 67 -12.34 6.15 0.52
N LYS A 68 -12.29 7.32 1.13
CA LYS A 68 -12.64 7.53 2.53
C LYS A 68 -14.11 7.14 2.79
N ASN A 69 -15.02 7.52 1.92
CA ASN A 69 -16.44 7.16 2.01
C ASN A 69 -16.67 5.66 1.91
N ARG A 70 -15.76 4.94 1.27
CA ARG A 70 -15.77 3.47 1.17
C ARG A 70 -14.94 2.79 2.26
N LYS A 71 -14.53 3.56 3.29
CA LYS A 71 -13.76 3.08 4.44
C LYS A 71 -12.36 2.59 4.08
N VAL A 72 -11.80 3.10 2.98
CA VAL A 72 -10.42 2.83 2.58
C VAL A 72 -9.61 4.10 2.81
N LEU A 73 -8.68 4.04 3.75
CA LEU A 73 -7.86 5.19 4.11
C LEU A 73 -6.55 5.18 3.32
N VAL A 74 -6.30 6.29 2.64
CA VAL A 74 -5.04 6.56 1.96
C VAL A 74 -4.57 7.94 2.41
N LYS A 75 -3.34 8.30 2.09
CA LYS A 75 -2.84 9.64 2.42
C LYS A 75 -2.83 10.52 1.17
N ASN A 76 -3.49 11.66 1.25
CA ASN A 76 -3.40 12.68 0.21
C ASN A 76 -2.15 13.53 0.47
N VAL A 77 -1.14 13.36 -0.36
CA VAL A 77 0.15 14.05 -0.22
C VAL A 77 0.28 15.22 -1.18
N SER A 78 -0.79 15.58 -1.88
CA SER A 78 -0.76 16.60 -2.94
C SER A 78 -0.37 17.99 -2.43
N THR A 79 -0.58 18.29 -1.15
CA THR A 79 -0.23 19.58 -0.55
C THR A 79 1.14 19.60 0.10
N MET A 80 1.83 18.46 0.18
CA MET A 80 3.11 18.37 0.88
C MET A 80 4.27 18.94 0.06
N HIS A 81 4.17 18.92 -1.25
CA HIS A 81 5.19 19.45 -2.15
C HIS A 81 4.57 19.71 -3.53
N PRO A 82 4.99 20.75 -4.26
CA PRO A 82 4.45 21.03 -5.61
C PRO A 82 4.62 19.88 -6.61
N LEU A 83 5.69 19.08 -6.48
CA LEU A 83 5.92 17.91 -7.33
C LEU A 83 4.95 16.75 -7.04
N LEU A 84 4.23 16.79 -5.91
CA LEU A 84 3.25 15.79 -5.50
C LEU A 84 1.82 16.18 -5.84
N ALA A 85 1.62 17.15 -6.72
CA ALA A 85 0.28 17.58 -7.12
C ALA A 85 -0.55 16.38 -7.60
N ASN A 86 -1.75 16.23 -7.05
CA ASN A 86 -2.68 15.13 -7.34
C ASN A 86 -2.11 13.74 -7.05
N CYS A 87 -1.21 13.62 -6.09
CA CYS A 87 -0.64 12.35 -5.68
C CYS A 87 -1.30 11.83 -4.41
N LEU A 88 -1.45 10.50 -4.37
CA LEU A 88 -1.93 9.77 -3.21
C LEU A 88 -0.88 8.72 -2.83
N ARG A 89 -0.72 8.50 -1.52
CA ARG A 89 0.14 7.45 -0.98
C ARG A 89 -0.73 6.29 -0.52
N LEU A 90 -0.53 5.13 -1.13
CA LEU A 90 -1.26 3.91 -0.83
C LEU A 90 -0.40 3.00 0.02
N THR A 91 -1.00 2.34 1.02
CA THR A 91 -0.31 1.35 1.83
C THR A 91 -0.54 -0.04 1.25
N VAL A 92 0.53 -0.80 1.07
CA VAL A 92 0.45 -2.19 0.62
C VAL A 92 0.06 -3.07 1.82
N GLY A 93 -1.04 -3.79 1.68
CA GLY A 93 -1.51 -4.75 2.66
C GLY A 93 -1.48 -6.17 2.11
N ASN A 94 -2.36 -7.03 2.62
CA ASN A 94 -2.55 -8.36 2.07
C ASN A 94 -3.36 -8.31 0.76
N ALA A 95 -3.55 -9.45 0.10
CA ALA A 95 -4.25 -9.52 -1.19
C ALA A 95 -5.68 -8.98 -1.09
N GLU A 96 -6.40 -9.29 -0.01
CA GLU A 96 -7.77 -8.83 0.21
C GLU A 96 -7.83 -7.32 0.41
N ASP A 97 -6.95 -6.76 1.25
CA ASP A 97 -6.88 -5.33 1.49
C ASP A 97 -6.55 -4.57 0.20
N ASN A 98 -5.62 -5.08 -0.59
CA ASN A 98 -5.22 -4.47 -1.85
C ASN A 98 -6.35 -4.52 -2.88
N ALA A 99 -7.10 -5.62 -2.95
CA ALA A 99 -8.25 -5.73 -3.83
C ALA A 99 -9.35 -4.74 -3.46
N GLN A 100 -9.63 -4.56 -2.18
CA GLN A 100 -10.60 -3.55 -1.70
C GLN A 100 -10.14 -2.14 -2.04
N MET A 101 -8.86 -1.85 -1.86
CA MET A 101 -8.29 -0.55 -2.17
C MET A 101 -8.38 -0.25 -3.67
N LEU A 102 -8.04 -1.21 -4.53
CA LEU A 102 -8.14 -1.05 -5.98
C LEU A 102 -9.57 -0.80 -6.42
N ALA A 103 -10.54 -1.54 -5.88
CA ALA A 103 -11.95 -1.35 -6.19
C ALA A 103 -12.44 0.04 -5.74
N ALA A 104 -12.07 0.46 -4.55
CA ALA A 104 -12.44 1.78 -4.03
C ALA A 104 -11.82 2.90 -4.85
N LEU A 105 -10.55 2.77 -5.25
CA LEU A 105 -9.85 3.75 -6.08
C LEU A 105 -10.52 3.88 -7.44
N GLN A 106 -10.78 2.76 -8.12
CA GLN A 106 -11.42 2.77 -9.43
C GLN A 106 -12.80 3.43 -9.39
N ALA A 107 -13.58 3.15 -8.35
CA ALA A 107 -14.89 3.75 -8.17
C ALA A 107 -14.84 5.25 -7.83
N SER A 108 -13.69 5.73 -7.35
CA SER A 108 -13.51 7.12 -6.90
C SER A 108 -12.82 8.01 -7.93
N LEU A 109 -12.33 7.44 -9.02
CA LEU A 109 -11.65 8.18 -10.11
C LEU A 109 -12.58 8.89 -11.08
#